data_19e9348220e4a56613d5f1f4cea58334
#
_entry.id   19e9348220e4a56613d5f1f4cea58334
#
_cell.length_a   1.000
_cell.length_b   1.000
_cell.length_c   1.000
_cell.angle_alpha   90.00
_cell.angle_beta   90.00
_cell.angle_gamma   90.00
#
_symmetry.space_group_name_H-M   'P 1'
#
loop_
_entity.id
_entity.type
_entity.pdbx_description
1 polymer ?
#
loop_
_entity_poly.entity_id
_entity_poly.type
_entity_poly.pdbx_seq_one_letter_code
_entity_poly.pdbx_strand_id
1 'polypeptide(L)'
;MSGKLTGIPAYNTNTKSNEFCIRQKDTDTICGQCYSHKMLDTYRKSCIPAWQHNSDEFSDWIDWDDLPVVNAAFVRLNGHGELINDTHFVNIIRLARKNPHTTFALWTKRASITRKFTKPYNSKWETLYGGEDFGDIPPNLILVFSNPRIDKVIGVPRGFHKVFNNVSKGSTEPQNCTGKKCMECLACYRKDSGIDVIVEMVK
;
A
#
# COMPACT_ATOMS: atom_id res chain seq x y z
N MET A 1 -15.44 9.91 -1.22
CA MET A 1 -14.35 10.07 -0.21
C MET A 1 -14.17 11.55 0.09
N SER A 2 -13.92 11.89 1.34
CA SER A 2 -13.60 13.26 1.79
C SER A 2 -12.13 13.33 2.22
N GLY A 3 -11.58 14.54 2.36
CA GLY A 3 -10.19 14.75 2.79
C GLY A 3 -9.16 14.65 1.67
N LYS A 4 -7.90 14.34 2.02
CA LYS A 4 -6.75 14.33 1.09
C LYS A 4 -6.94 13.43 -0.14
N LEU A 5 -7.67 12.31 0.00
CA LEU A 5 -7.89 11.32 -1.05
C LEU A 5 -9.12 11.61 -1.93
N THR A 6 -9.73 12.78 -1.82
CA THR A 6 -10.87 13.14 -2.70
C THR A 6 -10.47 12.96 -4.17
N GLY A 7 -11.26 12.15 -4.91
CA GLY A 7 -10.99 11.82 -6.31
C GLY A 7 -10.07 10.62 -6.56
N ILE A 8 -9.43 10.05 -5.52
CA ILE A 8 -8.62 8.83 -5.66
C ILE A 8 -9.35 7.67 -4.96
N PRO A 9 -9.88 6.68 -5.70
CA PRO A 9 -10.42 5.48 -5.09
C PRO A 9 -9.34 4.75 -4.28
N ALA A 10 -9.78 4.11 -3.20
CA ALA A 10 -8.88 3.30 -2.38
C ALA A 10 -9.41 1.88 -2.24
N TYR A 11 -8.55 0.91 -2.50
CA TYR A 11 -8.78 -0.49 -2.18
C TYR A 11 -8.15 -0.78 -0.81
N ASN A 12 -8.97 -1.24 0.11
CA ASN A 12 -8.59 -1.42 1.50
C ASN A 12 -8.85 -2.86 1.96
N THR A 13 -8.03 -3.35 2.88
CA THR A 13 -8.19 -4.65 3.54
C THR A 13 -8.49 -4.48 5.03
N ASN A 14 -8.99 -5.53 5.66
CA ASN A 14 -9.39 -5.47 7.05
C ASN A 14 -8.19 -5.60 8.00
N THR A 15 -7.92 -4.55 8.77
CA THR A 15 -6.85 -4.57 9.78
C THR A 15 -7.13 -5.50 10.94
N LYS A 16 -8.40 -5.80 11.22
CA LYS A 16 -8.81 -6.61 12.38
C LYS A 16 -8.63 -8.11 12.17
N SER A 17 -8.62 -8.57 10.92
CA SER A 17 -8.37 -9.97 10.57
C SER A 17 -6.98 -10.22 10.01
N ASN A 18 -6.23 -9.16 9.64
CA ASN A 18 -4.88 -9.30 9.13
C ASN A 18 -3.91 -9.58 10.27
N GLU A 19 -3.33 -10.77 10.31
CA GLU A 19 -2.40 -11.21 11.36
C GLU A 19 -1.20 -10.28 11.55
N PHE A 20 -0.66 -9.71 10.45
CA PHE A 20 0.43 -8.74 10.57
C PHE A 20 -0.06 -7.50 11.35
N CYS A 21 -1.22 -6.96 11.02
CA CYS A 21 -1.78 -5.79 11.70
C CYS A 21 -2.07 -6.09 13.19
N ILE A 22 -2.58 -7.28 13.48
CA ILE A 22 -2.86 -7.73 14.86
C ILE A 22 -1.56 -7.77 15.67
N ARG A 23 -0.49 -8.40 15.14
CA ARG A 23 0.82 -8.48 15.82
C ARG A 23 1.48 -7.11 16.03
N GLN A 24 1.17 -6.12 15.20
CA GLN A 24 1.77 -4.78 15.31
C GLN A 24 0.99 -3.85 16.25
N LYS A 25 -0.16 -4.27 16.76
CA LYS A 25 -1.06 -3.41 17.56
C LYS A 25 -0.42 -2.92 18.87
N ASP A 26 0.43 -3.75 19.49
CA ASP A 26 1.02 -3.44 20.79
C ASP A 26 2.52 -3.09 20.69
N THR A 27 2.97 -2.65 19.51
CA THR A 27 4.36 -2.26 19.28
C THR A 27 4.58 -0.75 19.44
N ASP A 28 5.81 -0.36 19.75
CA ASP A 28 6.25 1.04 19.74
C ASP A 28 6.50 1.53 18.30
N THR A 29 5.45 1.46 17.50
CA THR A 29 5.45 1.92 16.11
C THR A 29 4.15 2.69 15.83
N ILE A 30 4.06 3.30 14.65
CA ILE A 30 2.80 3.93 14.22
C ILE A 30 1.61 2.95 14.19
N CYS A 31 1.89 1.65 14.09
CA CYS A 31 0.87 0.61 14.13
C CYS A 31 0.29 0.41 15.53
N GLY A 32 1.04 0.64 16.60
CA GLY A 32 0.54 0.61 17.98
C GLY A 32 -0.55 1.65 18.23
N GLN A 33 -0.52 2.75 17.47
CA GLN A 33 -1.54 3.80 17.49
C GLN A 33 -2.41 3.81 16.22
N CYS A 34 -2.61 2.64 15.61
CA CYS A 34 -3.22 2.51 14.29
C CYS A 34 -4.61 3.16 14.23
N TYR A 35 -4.69 4.23 13.46
CA TYR A 35 -5.95 4.93 13.22
C TYR A 35 -7.01 4.04 12.55
N SER A 36 -6.57 3.08 11.71
CA SER A 36 -7.48 2.17 11.02
C SER A 36 -8.23 1.27 11.99
N HIS A 37 -7.56 0.73 13.02
CA HIS A 37 -8.23 -0.01 14.09
C HIS A 37 -9.28 0.84 14.81
N LYS A 38 -8.90 2.07 15.22
CA LYS A 38 -9.81 2.99 15.90
C LYS A 38 -11.03 3.34 15.05
N MET A 39 -10.84 3.58 13.76
CA MET A 39 -11.92 3.88 12.83
C MET A 39 -12.89 2.72 12.66
N LEU A 40 -12.39 1.47 12.58
CA LEU A 40 -13.24 0.28 12.46
C LEU A 40 -14.00 -0.04 13.76
N ASP A 41 -13.54 0.46 14.90
CA ASP A 41 -14.27 0.37 16.16
C ASP A 41 -15.35 1.45 16.29
N THR A 42 -15.28 2.50 15.50
CA THR A 42 -16.14 3.68 15.60
C THR A 42 -16.93 3.93 14.31
N TYR A 43 -16.64 5.02 13.63
CA TYR A 43 -17.47 5.54 12.52
C TYR A 43 -17.28 4.82 11.17
N ARG A 44 -16.32 3.90 11.02
CA ARG A 44 -16.16 3.04 9.84
C ARG A 44 -16.47 1.57 10.09
N LYS A 45 -17.22 1.26 11.13
CA LYS A 45 -17.63 -0.11 11.46
C LYS A 45 -18.38 -0.78 10.30
N SER A 46 -19.18 -0.02 9.56
CA SER A 46 -19.88 -0.49 8.35
C SER A 46 -18.97 -0.88 7.18
N CYS A 47 -17.69 -0.46 7.18
CA CYS A 47 -16.73 -0.87 6.16
C CYS A 47 -16.15 -2.28 6.39
N ILE A 48 -16.33 -2.87 7.58
CA ILE A 48 -15.73 -4.16 7.95
C ILE A 48 -16.09 -5.25 6.94
N PRO A 49 -17.37 -5.48 6.56
CA PRO A 49 -17.69 -6.54 5.61
C PRO A 49 -17.02 -6.38 4.26
N ALA A 50 -17.01 -5.15 3.69
CA ALA A 50 -16.39 -4.90 2.40
C ALA A 50 -14.86 -5.06 2.45
N TRP A 51 -14.22 -4.62 3.52
CA TRP A 51 -12.76 -4.77 3.67
C TRP A 51 -12.37 -6.21 4.00
N GLN A 52 -13.23 -6.97 4.67
CA GLN A 52 -13.05 -8.41 4.87
C GLN A 52 -13.15 -9.15 3.54
N HIS A 53 -14.21 -8.89 2.76
CA HIS A 53 -14.34 -9.46 1.42
C HIS A 53 -13.11 -9.20 0.55
N ASN A 54 -12.62 -7.98 0.51
CA ASN A 54 -11.38 -7.65 -0.18
C ASN A 54 -10.17 -8.43 0.35
N SER A 55 -10.11 -8.64 1.67
CA SER A 55 -9.01 -9.41 2.28
C SER A 55 -9.05 -10.87 1.85
N ASP A 56 -10.22 -11.47 1.86
CA ASP A 56 -10.44 -12.88 1.53
C ASP A 56 -10.16 -13.09 0.03
N GLU A 57 -10.74 -12.27 -0.83
CA GLU A 57 -10.57 -12.36 -2.28
C GLU A 57 -9.11 -12.20 -2.72
N PHE A 58 -8.42 -11.17 -2.25
CA PHE A 58 -7.04 -10.93 -2.70
C PHE A 58 -6.01 -11.81 -2.01
N SER A 59 -6.32 -12.45 -0.90
CA SER A 59 -5.41 -13.42 -0.26
C SER A 59 -5.35 -14.76 -0.98
N ASP A 60 -6.37 -15.07 -1.79
CA ASP A 60 -6.44 -16.24 -2.63
C ASP A 60 -6.13 -15.90 -4.10
N TRP A 61 -5.86 -16.92 -4.93
CA TRP A 61 -5.61 -16.70 -6.34
C TRP A 61 -6.88 -16.23 -7.05
N ILE A 62 -6.77 -15.12 -7.78
CA ILE A 62 -7.85 -14.59 -8.63
C ILE A 62 -7.54 -14.93 -10.08
N ASP A 63 -8.45 -15.57 -10.81
CA ASP A 63 -8.27 -15.82 -12.22
C ASP A 63 -8.16 -14.50 -13.00
N TRP A 64 -7.45 -14.54 -14.13
CA TRP A 64 -7.19 -13.31 -14.90
C TRP A 64 -8.46 -12.58 -15.30
N ASP A 65 -9.47 -13.34 -15.70
CA ASP A 65 -10.74 -12.76 -16.15
C ASP A 65 -11.55 -12.14 -15.02
N ASP A 66 -11.40 -12.66 -13.80
CA ASP A 66 -12.09 -12.17 -12.58
C ASP A 66 -11.40 -10.96 -11.95
N LEU A 67 -10.14 -10.68 -12.32
CA LEU A 67 -9.50 -9.44 -11.87
C LEU A 67 -10.29 -8.22 -12.36
N PRO A 68 -10.57 -7.22 -11.48
CA PRO A 68 -11.40 -6.09 -11.83
C PRO A 68 -10.78 -5.19 -12.91
N VAL A 69 -11.63 -4.69 -13.81
CA VAL A 69 -11.28 -3.57 -14.70
C VAL A 69 -11.53 -2.27 -13.95
N VAL A 70 -10.51 -1.43 -13.88
CA VAL A 70 -10.51 -0.21 -13.08
C VAL A 70 -10.62 1.03 -13.97
N ASN A 71 -11.69 1.79 -13.81
CA ASN A 71 -11.89 3.06 -14.52
C ASN A 71 -11.52 4.25 -13.59
N ALA A 72 -10.23 4.41 -13.34
CA ALA A 72 -9.70 5.54 -12.57
C ALA A 72 -8.25 5.80 -12.98
N ALA A 73 -7.84 7.06 -13.03
CA ALA A 73 -6.46 7.41 -13.36
C ALA A 73 -5.47 6.98 -12.26
N PHE A 74 -5.90 7.04 -10.99
CA PHE A 74 -5.08 6.70 -9.84
C PHE A 74 -5.89 5.87 -8.85
N VAL A 75 -5.28 4.85 -8.25
CA VAL A 75 -5.86 4.03 -7.18
C VAL A 75 -4.86 3.91 -6.03
N ARG A 76 -5.33 4.08 -4.82
CA ARG A 76 -4.55 3.79 -3.61
C ARG A 76 -4.86 2.38 -3.14
N LEU A 77 -3.81 1.58 -3.00
CA LEU A 77 -3.88 0.26 -2.39
C LEU A 77 -3.41 0.34 -0.93
N ASN A 78 -4.08 -0.35 -0.05
CA ASN A 78 -3.82 -0.35 1.40
C ASN A 78 -3.86 1.06 2.01
N GLY A 79 -4.89 1.86 1.70
CA GLY A 79 -5.20 3.07 2.46
C GLY A 79 -5.56 2.74 3.90
N HIS A 80 -6.20 1.59 4.11
CA HIS A 80 -6.39 0.86 5.36
C HIS A 80 -5.99 -0.60 5.12
N GLY A 81 -5.49 -1.27 6.15
CA GLY A 81 -5.01 -2.63 6.03
C GLY A 81 -3.55 -2.72 5.61
N GLU A 82 -3.17 -3.92 5.20
CA GLU A 82 -1.80 -4.26 4.82
C GLU A 82 -1.82 -5.48 3.89
N LEU A 83 -0.73 -5.75 3.17
CA LEU A 83 -0.56 -7.02 2.45
C LEU A 83 -0.79 -8.20 3.41
N ILE A 84 -1.52 -9.22 2.95
CA ILE A 84 -1.86 -10.39 3.76
C ILE A 84 -0.83 -11.49 3.58
N ASN A 85 -0.52 -11.83 2.33
CA ASN A 85 0.42 -12.88 1.96
C ASN A 85 1.08 -12.56 0.59
N ASP A 86 1.85 -13.48 0.08
CA ASP A 86 2.51 -13.35 -1.21
C ASP A 86 1.50 -13.32 -2.37
N THR A 87 0.45 -14.15 -2.32
CA THR A 87 -0.63 -14.19 -3.33
C THR A 87 -1.33 -12.85 -3.46
N HIS A 88 -1.61 -12.17 -2.34
CA HIS A 88 -2.17 -10.81 -2.36
C HIS A 88 -1.29 -9.85 -3.18
N PHE A 89 0.03 -9.89 -3.00
CA PHE A 89 0.93 -9.02 -3.76
C PHE A 89 0.98 -9.40 -5.24
N VAL A 90 0.96 -10.70 -5.57
CA VAL A 90 0.88 -11.21 -6.94
C VAL A 90 -0.41 -10.74 -7.63
N ASN A 91 -1.56 -10.86 -6.98
CA ASN A 91 -2.83 -10.36 -7.50
C ASN A 91 -2.78 -8.84 -7.77
N ILE A 92 -2.10 -8.06 -6.91
CA ILE A 92 -1.88 -6.62 -7.16
C ILE A 92 -1.02 -6.39 -8.41
N ILE A 93 0.04 -7.16 -8.62
CA ILE A 93 0.87 -7.07 -9.82
C ILE A 93 0.02 -7.36 -11.07
N ARG A 94 -0.77 -8.44 -11.03
CA ARG A 94 -1.66 -8.85 -12.13
C ARG A 94 -2.77 -7.82 -12.38
N LEU A 95 -3.35 -7.27 -11.31
CA LEU A 95 -4.32 -6.17 -11.40
C LEU A 95 -3.73 -4.95 -12.11
N ALA A 96 -2.49 -4.57 -11.77
CA ALA A 96 -1.82 -3.45 -12.42
C ALA A 96 -1.56 -3.72 -13.91
N ARG A 97 -1.16 -4.94 -14.27
CA ARG A 97 -0.97 -5.36 -15.68
C ARG A 97 -2.28 -5.34 -16.47
N LYS A 98 -3.38 -5.81 -15.88
CA LYS A 98 -4.72 -5.79 -16.51
C LYS A 98 -5.23 -4.36 -16.74
N ASN A 99 -4.75 -3.38 -15.98
CA ASN A 99 -5.21 -2.01 -16.01
C ASN A 99 -4.06 -1.01 -16.33
N PRO A 100 -3.46 -1.04 -17.53
CA PRO A 100 -2.26 -0.27 -17.85
C PRO A 100 -2.47 1.25 -17.83
N HIS A 101 -3.70 1.73 -17.93
CA HIS A 101 -4.06 3.15 -17.91
C HIS A 101 -4.30 3.70 -16.50
N THR A 102 -4.29 2.82 -15.49
CA THR A 102 -4.47 3.19 -14.07
C THR A 102 -3.13 3.13 -13.36
N THR A 103 -2.76 4.17 -12.65
CA THR A 103 -1.62 4.13 -11.75
C THR A 103 -2.05 3.65 -10.37
N PHE A 104 -1.46 2.57 -9.90
CA PHE A 104 -1.66 2.02 -8.57
C PHE A 104 -0.53 2.42 -7.65
N ALA A 105 -0.85 2.92 -6.47
CA ALA A 105 0.15 3.20 -5.44
C ALA A 105 -0.14 2.33 -4.20
N LEU A 106 0.78 1.42 -3.91
CA LEU A 106 0.70 0.47 -2.79
C LEU A 106 1.52 0.96 -1.61
N TRP A 107 0.86 1.26 -0.49
CA TRP A 107 1.52 1.47 0.79
C TRP A 107 1.65 0.16 1.54
N THR A 108 2.87 -0.19 1.93
CA THR A 108 3.09 -1.41 2.73
C THR A 108 4.31 -1.27 3.65
N LYS A 109 4.22 -1.93 4.80
CA LYS A 109 5.33 -2.15 5.73
C LYS A 109 5.99 -3.52 5.51
N ARG A 110 5.34 -4.38 4.71
CA ARG A 110 5.77 -5.76 4.50
C ARG A 110 6.82 -5.89 3.38
N ALA A 111 7.97 -5.25 3.60
CA ALA A 111 9.10 -5.35 2.68
C ALA A 111 9.58 -6.80 2.45
N SER A 112 9.32 -7.72 3.38
CA SER A 112 9.62 -9.14 3.22
C SER A 112 8.84 -9.80 2.10
N ILE A 113 7.61 -9.34 1.82
CA ILE A 113 6.81 -9.80 0.69
C ILE A 113 7.33 -9.17 -0.60
N THR A 114 7.29 -7.84 -0.68
CA THR A 114 7.62 -7.12 -1.92
C THR A 114 9.01 -7.44 -2.46
N ARG A 115 10.00 -7.61 -1.56
CA ARG A 115 11.39 -7.93 -1.96
C ARG A 115 11.56 -9.27 -2.64
N LYS A 116 10.68 -10.23 -2.43
CA LYS A 116 10.71 -11.51 -3.12
C LYS A 116 10.51 -11.32 -4.63
N PHE A 117 9.69 -10.34 -5.00
CA PHE A 117 9.27 -10.04 -6.37
C PHE A 117 10.03 -8.88 -7.01
N THR A 118 10.88 -8.17 -6.26
CA THR A 118 11.69 -7.04 -6.76
C THR A 118 13.17 -7.41 -6.96
N LYS A 119 13.53 -8.68 -6.75
CA LYS A 119 14.87 -9.20 -7.05
C LYS A 119 14.88 -9.83 -8.43
N PRO A 120 16.06 -9.91 -9.09
CA PRO A 120 16.21 -10.77 -10.24
C PRO A 120 15.73 -12.16 -9.87
N TYR A 121 14.92 -12.70 -10.69
CA TYR A 121 14.09 -13.87 -10.64
C TYR A 121 14.68 -15.08 -9.88
N ASN A 122 13.86 -15.76 -9.09
CA ASN A 122 14.15 -17.07 -8.53
C ASN A 122 13.14 -18.08 -9.12
N SER A 123 13.62 -19.01 -9.95
CA SER A 123 12.83 -20.00 -10.70
C SER A 123 11.78 -20.80 -9.93
N LYS A 124 11.85 -20.81 -8.61
CA LYS A 124 10.82 -21.42 -7.74
C LYS A 124 9.45 -20.77 -7.84
N TRP A 125 9.37 -19.51 -8.24
CA TRP A 125 8.10 -18.76 -8.30
C TRP A 125 7.34 -19.04 -9.60
N GLU A 126 8.04 -19.30 -10.72
CA GLU A 126 7.41 -19.77 -11.97
C GLU A 126 6.55 -21.00 -11.74
N THR A 127 7.09 -21.95 -10.98
CA THR A 127 6.42 -23.23 -10.69
C THR A 127 5.21 -23.07 -9.78
N LEU A 128 5.26 -22.12 -8.83
CA LEU A 128 4.18 -21.91 -7.85
C LEU A 128 2.99 -21.13 -8.41
N TYR A 129 3.20 -20.29 -9.41
CA TYR A 129 2.18 -19.39 -9.96
C TYR A 129 1.94 -19.59 -11.46
N GLY A 130 2.10 -20.82 -11.97
CA GLY A 130 1.69 -21.20 -13.32
C GLY A 130 2.57 -20.67 -14.45
N GLY A 131 3.85 -20.40 -14.19
CA GLY A 131 4.80 -19.96 -15.21
C GLY A 131 4.66 -18.49 -15.63
N GLU A 132 3.84 -17.70 -14.95
CA GLU A 132 3.79 -16.27 -15.20
C GLU A 132 5.11 -15.60 -14.77
N ASP A 133 5.71 -14.82 -15.66
CA ASP A 133 6.86 -13.99 -15.36
C ASP A 133 6.45 -12.82 -14.48
N PHE A 134 6.72 -12.92 -13.18
CA PHE A 134 6.55 -11.82 -12.23
C PHE A 134 7.82 -10.97 -12.10
N GLY A 135 8.78 -11.11 -13.01
CA GLY A 135 10.12 -10.55 -12.91
C GLY A 135 10.16 -9.06 -12.69
N ASP A 136 9.29 -8.31 -13.33
CA ASP A 136 9.28 -6.85 -13.22
C ASP A 136 7.99 -6.30 -12.65
N ILE A 137 8.14 -5.41 -11.66
CA ILE A 137 7.02 -4.60 -11.16
C ILE A 137 6.47 -3.74 -12.29
N PRO A 138 5.18 -3.83 -12.62
CA PRO A 138 4.59 -3.05 -13.70
C PRO A 138 4.88 -1.56 -13.58
N PRO A 139 5.12 -0.84 -14.69
CA PRO A 139 5.49 0.57 -14.65
C PRO A 139 4.43 1.46 -13.97
N ASN A 140 3.17 1.05 -14.02
CA ASN A 140 2.04 1.71 -13.39
C ASN A 140 1.77 1.28 -11.93
N LEU A 141 2.62 0.41 -11.34
CA LEU A 141 2.56 0.06 -9.91
C LEU A 141 3.70 0.77 -9.15
N ILE A 142 3.33 1.65 -8.24
CA ILE A 142 4.28 2.38 -7.40
C ILE A 142 4.28 1.77 -6.00
N LEU A 143 5.44 1.27 -5.58
CA LEU A 143 5.63 0.72 -4.25
C LEU A 143 6.11 1.82 -3.31
N VAL A 144 5.33 2.10 -2.27
CA VAL A 144 5.62 3.08 -1.23
C VAL A 144 5.86 2.34 0.08
N PHE A 145 7.09 2.37 0.58
CA PHE A 145 7.38 1.82 1.90
C PHE A 145 6.81 2.74 2.98
N SER A 146 5.88 2.24 3.77
CA SER A 146 5.36 2.95 4.93
C SER A 146 6.26 2.67 6.13
N ASN A 147 7.15 3.61 6.46
CA ASN A 147 8.06 3.45 7.59
C ASN A 147 7.26 3.32 8.90
N PRO A 148 7.42 2.21 9.64
CA PRO A 148 6.68 2.02 10.89
C PRO A 148 7.18 2.88 12.05
N ARG A 149 8.40 3.42 11.98
CA ARG A 149 9.01 4.20 13.06
C ARG A 149 8.64 5.67 12.94
N ILE A 150 8.13 6.25 14.02
CA ILE A 150 7.87 7.69 14.14
C ILE A 150 9.19 8.40 14.44
N ASP A 151 9.36 9.62 13.97
CA ASP A 151 10.55 10.49 14.18
C ASP A 151 11.88 9.89 13.71
N LYS A 152 11.81 8.87 12.86
CA LYS A 152 12.97 8.30 12.20
C LYS A 152 12.80 8.39 10.69
N VAL A 153 13.22 9.49 10.10
CA VAL A 153 13.22 9.65 8.65
C VAL A 153 14.30 8.76 8.03
N ILE A 154 13.90 7.95 7.05
CA ILE A 154 14.78 7.07 6.28
C ILE A 154 14.66 7.36 4.80
N GLY A 155 15.70 7.03 4.04
CA GLY A 155 15.67 7.02 2.59
C GLY A 155 14.88 5.83 2.03
N VAL A 156 14.70 5.81 0.71
CA VAL A 156 13.93 4.76 0.02
C VAL A 156 14.62 3.40 0.19
N PRO A 157 13.95 2.40 0.78
CA PRO A 157 14.51 1.07 0.91
C PRO A 157 14.62 0.36 -0.45
N ARG A 158 15.58 -0.55 -0.59
CA ARG A 158 15.72 -1.38 -1.79
C ARG A 158 14.42 -2.10 -2.12
N GLY A 159 14.02 -2.07 -3.40
CA GLY A 159 12.80 -2.68 -3.90
C GLY A 159 11.55 -1.82 -3.77
N PHE A 160 11.70 -0.56 -3.38
CA PHE A 160 10.63 0.42 -3.35
C PHE A 160 10.95 1.60 -4.27
N HIS A 161 9.92 2.30 -4.72
CA HIS A 161 10.06 3.54 -5.49
C HIS A 161 10.07 4.76 -4.58
N LYS A 162 9.37 4.66 -3.45
CA LYS A 162 9.21 5.77 -2.50
C LYS A 162 9.19 5.28 -1.06
N VAL A 163 9.43 6.19 -0.12
CA VAL A 163 9.24 5.97 1.31
C VAL A 163 8.34 7.05 1.90
N PHE A 164 7.45 6.62 2.79
CA PHE A 164 6.57 7.49 3.55
C PHE A 164 6.96 7.44 5.03
N ASN A 165 7.46 8.55 5.54
CA ASN A 165 7.90 8.73 6.91
C ASN A 165 6.88 9.56 7.70
N ASN A 166 6.70 9.20 8.97
CA ASN A 166 5.84 9.94 9.88
C ASN A 166 6.69 10.59 10.95
N VAL A 167 6.40 11.84 11.26
CA VAL A 167 7.05 12.60 12.32
C VAL A 167 6.02 13.13 13.30
N SER A 168 6.40 13.26 14.56
CA SER A 168 5.52 13.77 15.61
C SER A 168 5.30 15.28 15.48
N LYS A 169 4.28 15.77 16.16
CA LYS A 169 4.00 17.20 16.27
C LYS A 169 5.15 17.88 17.01
N GLY A 170 5.77 18.87 16.37
CA GLY A 170 6.94 19.56 16.89
C GLY A 170 8.29 19.04 16.38
N SER A 171 8.30 18.03 15.52
CA SER A 171 9.51 17.59 14.83
C SER A 171 10.12 18.73 13.99
N THR A 172 11.45 18.81 13.97
CA THR A 172 12.23 19.74 13.13
C THR A 172 12.47 19.22 11.73
N GLU A 173 12.08 17.97 11.43
CA GLU A 173 12.25 17.37 10.12
C GLU A 173 11.43 18.10 9.05
N PRO A 174 12.02 18.43 7.89
CA PRO A 174 11.32 19.14 6.82
C PRO A 174 10.16 18.29 6.28
N GLN A 175 8.95 18.83 6.36
CA GLN A 175 7.75 18.17 5.88
C GLN A 175 7.46 18.57 4.43
N ASN A 176 7.14 17.62 3.58
CA ASN A 176 6.73 17.85 2.20
C ASN A 176 5.31 17.33 1.89
N CYS A 177 4.71 16.55 2.80
CA CYS A 177 3.30 16.19 2.75
C CYS A 177 2.48 17.11 3.66
N THR A 178 2.19 18.32 3.20
CA THR A 178 1.64 19.43 4.00
C THR A 178 0.12 19.58 3.95
N GLY A 179 -0.61 18.55 3.53
CA GLY A 179 -2.07 18.57 3.52
C GLY A 179 -2.74 18.90 2.20
N LYS A 180 -2.01 19.14 1.12
CA LYS A 180 -2.57 19.25 -0.24
C LYS A 180 -3.42 18.02 -0.59
N LYS A 181 -4.44 18.19 -1.42
CA LYS A 181 -5.17 17.05 -1.97
C LYS A 181 -4.23 16.17 -2.79
N CYS A 182 -4.36 14.85 -2.65
CA CYS A 182 -3.48 13.90 -3.34
C CYS A 182 -3.59 14.00 -4.86
N MET A 183 -4.80 14.31 -5.39
CA MET A 183 -5.01 14.56 -6.82
C MET A 183 -4.28 15.79 -7.37
N GLU A 184 -3.98 16.76 -6.52
CA GLU A 184 -3.23 17.97 -6.90
C GLU A 184 -1.73 17.78 -6.73
N CYS A 185 -1.32 16.99 -5.73
CA CYS A 185 0.07 16.76 -5.37
C CYS A 185 0.72 15.63 -6.19
N LEU A 186 0.08 14.49 -6.30
CA LEU A 186 0.50 13.25 -6.97
C LEU A 186 1.90 12.73 -6.61
N ALA A 187 2.58 13.27 -5.60
CA ALA A 187 3.94 12.87 -5.24
C ALA A 187 4.07 11.36 -4.99
N CYS A 188 3.06 10.74 -4.38
CA CYS A 188 3.03 9.29 -4.11
C CYS A 188 2.57 8.46 -5.31
N TYR A 189 2.06 9.07 -6.37
CA TYR A 189 1.45 8.42 -7.54
C TYR A 189 2.25 8.58 -8.83
N ARG A 190 3.39 9.25 -8.78
CA ARG A 190 4.28 9.46 -9.92
C ARG A 190 5.70 9.11 -9.53
N LYS A 191 6.38 8.29 -10.35
CA LYS A 191 7.79 7.96 -10.17
C LYS A 191 8.69 9.17 -10.41
N ASP A 192 8.30 10.03 -11.35
CA ASP A 192 9.00 11.24 -11.81
C ASP A 192 8.62 12.52 -11.05
N SER A 193 7.98 12.40 -9.89
CA SER A 193 7.55 13.57 -9.11
C SER A 193 8.68 14.39 -8.48
N GLY A 194 9.93 13.88 -8.53
CA GLY A 194 11.06 14.47 -7.83
C GLY A 194 11.04 14.32 -6.30
N ILE A 195 9.99 13.68 -5.76
CA ILE A 195 9.80 13.45 -4.31
C ILE A 195 9.72 11.95 -4.06
N ASP A 196 10.82 11.36 -3.59
CA ASP A 196 10.86 9.93 -3.27
C ASP A 196 10.82 9.66 -1.76
N VAL A 197 11.32 10.62 -0.97
CA VAL A 197 11.20 10.61 0.50
C VAL A 197 10.08 11.56 0.91
N ILE A 198 8.97 10.97 1.38
CA ILE A 198 7.79 11.72 1.80
C ILE A 198 7.80 11.80 3.33
N VAL A 199 7.62 13.00 3.87
CA VAL A 199 7.56 13.24 5.32
C VAL A 199 6.25 13.95 5.66
N GLU A 200 5.44 13.31 6.51
CA GLU A 200 4.17 13.84 7.00
C GLU A 200 4.16 13.87 8.53
N MET A 201 3.64 14.96 9.09
CA MET A 201 3.37 15.04 10.53
C MET A 201 2.15 14.18 10.89
N VAL A 202 2.28 13.35 11.91
CA VAL A 202 1.17 12.59 12.50
C VAL A 202 0.13 13.57 13.06
N LYS A 203 -1.14 13.31 12.75
CA LYS A 203 -2.28 14.14 13.19
C LYS A 203 -2.82 13.71 14.53
#